data_0f7f278f476f8abf7d6a1852f38893ec
#
_entry.id   0f7f278f476f8abf7d6a1852f38893ec
#
_cell.length_a   1.000
_cell.length_b   1.000
_cell.length_c   1.000
_cell.angle_alpha   90.00
_cell.angle_beta   90.00
_cell.angle_gamma   90.00
#
_symmetry.space_group_name_H-M   'P 1'
#
loop_
_entity.id
_entity.type
_entity.pdbx_description
1 polymer ?
#
loop_
_entity_poly.entity_id
_entity_poly.type
_entity_poly.pdbx_seq_one_letter_code
_entity_poly.pdbx_strand_id
1 'polypeptide(L)'
;MRKALLILLFAIFLLPGSADAQNRERGYSDVGYWGNVELLGGALFPGGEVGVSTTHGCHLGNGVSMGLGAGFYCDLKAVHHLISVPFFMEAKYSLLDSSKSPYISLRTGFSVTNRLDTGAYISPSIGLNINRFSLFMRYGMNMYPTDVQLYLPSVEDDLLEVNTGAVVFVHTLSVGVALNF
;
A
#
# COMPACT_ATOMS: atom_id res chain seq x y z
N MET A 1 -16.31 -9.34 18.55
CA MET A 1 -17.10 -9.32 17.32
C MET A 1 -16.51 -8.40 16.22
N ARG A 2 -16.08 -7.15 16.50
CA ARG A 2 -15.49 -6.24 15.47
C ARG A 2 -14.22 -6.79 14.79
N LYS A 3 -13.35 -7.49 15.52
CA LYS A 3 -12.10 -8.07 14.95
C LYS A 3 -12.37 -9.24 13.98
N ALA A 4 -13.37 -10.07 14.26
CA ALA A 4 -13.76 -11.16 13.39
C ALA A 4 -14.40 -10.67 12.08
N LEU A 5 -15.15 -9.57 12.12
CA LEU A 5 -15.74 -8.95 10.94
C LEU A 5 -14.67 -8.37 10.00
N LEU A 6 -13.62 -7.76 10.56
CA LEU A 6 -12.48 -7.25 9.79
C LEU A 6 -11.70 -8.38 9.10
N ILE A 7 -11.47 -9.49 9.80
CA ILE A 7 -10.80 -10.67 9.24
C ILE A 7 -11.65 -11.29 8.13
N LEU A 8 -12.97 -11.36 8.33
CA LEU A 8 -13.90 -11.89 7.32
C LEU A 8 -13.96 -10.99 6.08
N LEU A 9 -14.01 -9.67 6.24
CA LEU A 9 -13.94 -8.70 5.14
C LEU A 9 -12.62 -8.80 4.39
N PHE A 10 -11.51 -8.96 5.09
CA PHE A 10 -10.19 -9.14 4.48
C PHE A 10 -10.09 -10.48 3.74
N ALA A 11 -10.66 -11.56 4.30
CA ALA A 11 -10.72 -12.87 3.65
C ALA A 11 -11.58 -12.85 2.36
N ILE A 12 -12.68 -12.11 2.34
CA ILE A 12 -13.51 -11.92 1.14
C ILE A 12 -12.75 -11.16 0.05
N PHE A 13 -11.93 -10.19 0.44
CA PHE A 13 -11.08 -9.43 -0.49
C PHE A 13 -9.94 -10.28 -1.08
N LEU A 14 -9.48 -11.29 -0.34
CA LEU A 14 -8.42 -12.22 -0.78
C LEU A 14 -8.95 -13.36 -1.69
N LEU A 15 -10.26 -13.61 -1.67
CA LEU A 15 -10.81 -14.62 -2.58
C LEU A 15 -10.72 -14.08 -4.01
N PRO A 16 -9.91 -14.70 -4.90
CA PRO A 16 -10.01 -14.40 -6.30
C PRO A 16 -11.44 -14.70 -6.70
N GLY A 17 -12.20 -13.66 -7.07
CA GLY A 17 -13.44 -13.89 -7.75
C GLY A 17 -13.15 -14.89 -8.85
N SER A 18 -13.93 -15.94 -8.97
CA SER A 18 -13.83 -16.95 -10.04
C SER A 18 -14.15 -16.33 -11.41
N ALA A 19 -13.44 -15.22 -11.71
CA ALA A 19 -13.29 -14.76 -13.06
C ALA A 19 -12.50 -15.85 -13.75
N ASP A 20 -13.12 -16.55 -14.68
CA ASP A 20 -12.47 -17.50 -15.56
C ASP A 20 -11.13 -16.91 -16.00
N ALA A 21 -10.06 -17.39 -15.36
CA ALA A 21 -8.71 -17.09 -15.74
C ALA A 21 -8.46 -17.82 -17.06
N GLN A 22 -9.22 -17.41 -18.07
CA GLN A 22 -8.97 -17.84 -19.43
C GLN A 22 -7.54 -17.45 -19.75
N ASN A 23 -6.79 -18.45 -20.13
CA ASN A 23 -5.40 -18.47 -20.56
C ASN A 23 -5.22 -17.64 -21.85
N ARG A 24 -5.74 -16.40 -21.88
CA ARG A 24 -5.46 -15.44 -22.93
C ARG A 24 -4.19 -14.70 -22.51
N GLU A 25 -3.18 -14.77 -23.37
CA GLU A 25 -2.12 -13.76 -23.40
C GLU A 25 -2.84 -12.42 -23.62
N ARG A 26 -3.14 -11.70 -22.53
CA ARG A 26 -3.84 -10.41 -22.62
C ARG A 26 -2.86 -9.43 -23.25
N GLY A 27 -3.19 -8.97 -24.42
CA GLY A 27 -2.46 -7.89 -25.09
C GLY A 27 -2.68 -6.55 -24.35
N TYR A 28 -1.81 -5.63 -24.65
CA TYR A 28 -1.80 -4.24 -24.17
C TYR A 28 -3.13 -3.48 -24.39
N SER A 29 -3.90 -3.89 -25.39
CA SER A 29 -5.16 -3.25 -25.79
C SER A 29 -6.40 -3.86 -25.13
N ASP A 30 -6.26 -4.96 -24.38
CA ASP A 30 -7.41 -5.67 -23.85
C ASP A 30 -7.99 -4.96 -22.63
N VAL A 31 -9.29 -4.69 -22.70
CA VAL A 31 -10.09 -4.21 -21.55
C VAL A 31 -10.61 -5.41 -20.79
N GLY A 32 -10.53 -5.38 -19.47
CA GLY A 32 -11.04 -6.47 -18.65
C GLY A 32 -10.65 -6.36 -17.18
N TYR A 33 -11.11 -7.33 -16.41
CA TYR A 33 -10.76 -7.42 -15.01
C TYR A 33 -9.25 -7.61 -14.82
N TRP A 34 -8.71 -6.96 -13.81
CA TRP A 34 -7.35 -7.07 -13.36
C TRP A 34 -7.30 -7.17 -11.84
N GLY A 35 -6.45 -8.04 -11.35
CA GLY A 35 -6.17 -8.13 -9.93
C GLY A 35 -4.76 -8.63 -9.65
N ASN A 36 -4.27 -8.35 -8.45
CA ASN A 36 -3.02 -8.90 -7.95
C ASN A 36 -3.06 -9.16 -6.46
N VAL A 37 -2.19 -10.07 -6.03
CA VAL A 37 -1.78 -10.24 -4.64
C VAL A 37 -0.28 -10.06 -4.58
N GLU A 38 0.18 -9.23 -3.67
CA GLU A 38 1.58 -8.86 -3.51
C GLU A 38 2.12 -9.26 -2.15
N LEU A 39 3.38 -9.67 -2.15
CA LEU A 39 4.20 -9.84 -0.96
C LEU A 39 5.40 -8.90 -1.09
N LEU A 40 5.67 -8.13 -0.06
CA LEU A 40 6.79 -7.19 -0.04
C LEU A 40 7.60 -7.30 1.24
N GLY A 41 8.87 -6.92 1.12
CA GLY A 41 9.76 -6.69 2.22
C GLY A 41 10.60 -5.45 1.94
N GLY A 42 10.87 -4.65 2.95
CA GLY A 42 11.54 -3.39 2.76
C GLY A 42 12.25 -2.86 3.98
N ALA A 43 12.94 -1.74 3.79
CA ALA A 43 13.54 -0.95 4.83
C ALA A 43 12.61 0.21 5.19
N LEU A 44 12.17 0.23 6.43
CA LEU A 44 11.59 1.40 7.10
C LEU A 44 12.73 2.10 7.83
N PHE A 45 12.95 3.38 7.62
CA PHE A 45 13.99 4.08 8.41
C PHE A 45 13.39 4.53 9.75
N PRO A 46 13.89 3.96 10.90
CA PRO A 46 15.06 3.08 11.09
C PRO A 46 14.74 1.58 11.25
N GLY A 47 13.94 0.93 10.43
CA GLY A 47 13.53 -0.45 10.63
C GLY A 47 13.45 -1.30 9.37
N GLY A 48 12.75 -2.43 9.46
CA GLY A 48 12.35 -3.29 8.36
C GLY A 48 10.83 -3.45 8.31
N GLU A 49 10.26 -3.57 7.12
CA GLU A 49 8.83 -3.79 6.90
C GLU A 49 8.60 -5.07 6.11
N VAL A 50 7.57 -5.81 6.48
CA VAL A 50 7.01 -6.88 5.65
C VAL A 50 5.53 -6.64 5.48
N GLY A 51 5.00 -7.00 4.32
CA GLY A 51 3.59 -6.78 4.08
C GLY A 51 3.02 -7.61 2.96
N VAL A 52 1.71 -7.71 2.99
CA VAL A 52 0.88 -8.30 1.94
C VAL A 52 -0.17 -7.29 1.52
N SER A 53 -0.46 -7.21 0.23
CA SER A 53 -1.53 -6.37 -0.28
C SER A 53 -2.24 -7.04 -1.44
N THR A 54 -3.46 -6.59 -1.71
CA THR A 54 -4.23 -7.01 -2.88
C THR A 54 -4.83 -5.79 -3.56
N THR A 55 -4.91 -5.85 -4.88
CA THR A 55 -5.57 -4.84 -5.71
C THR A 55 -6.55 -5.52 -6.65
N HIS A 56 -7.71 -4.94 -6.83
CA HIS A 56 -8.76 -5.39 -7.74
C HIS A 56 -9.24 -4.21 -8.57
N GLY A 57 -9.37 -4.41 -9.88
CA GLY A 57 -9.73 -3.33 -10.80
C GLY A 57 -9.92 -3.80 -12.23
N CYS A 58 -9.62 -2.93 -13.16
CA CYS A 58 -9.76 -3.21 -14.57
C CYS A 58 -8.59 -2.67 -15.40
N HIS A 59 -8.30 -3.37 -16.48
CA HIS A 59 -7.52 -2.85 -17.59
C HIS A 59 -8.40 -1.92 -18.42
N LEU A 60 -7.93 -0.73 -18.70
CA LEU A 60 -8.62 0.28 -19.51
C LEU A 60 -8.20 0.24 -20.97
N GLY A 61 -7.26 -0.64 -21.34
CA GLY A 61 -6.58 -0.67 -22.62
C GLY A 61 -5.34 0.25 -22.63
N ASN A 62 -4.58 0.18 -23.73
CA ASN A 62 -3.35 0.97 -23.92
C ASN A 62 -2.34 0.88 -22.75
N GLY A 63 -2.27 -0.29 -22.09
CA GLY A 63 -1.37 -0.54 -20.98
C GLY A 63 -1.78 0.08 -19.64
N VAL A 64 -2.90 0.79 -19.59
CA VAL A 64 -3.42 1.43 -18.36
C VAL A 64 -4.29 0.45 -17.57
N SER A 65 -4.05 0.37 -16.29
CA SER A 65 -4.89 -0.39 -15.34
C SER A 65 -5.18 0.48 -14.13
N MET A 66 -6.38 0.39 -13.61
CA MET A 66 -6.79 1.10 -12.40
C MET A 66 -7.54 0.15 -11.47
N GLY A 67 -7.31 0.28 -10.16
CA GLY A 67 -7.96 -0.57 -9.17
C GLY A 67 -7.98 0.03 -7.78
N LEU A 68 -8.70 -0.64 -6.90
CA LEU A 68 -8.74 -0.36 -5.47
C LEU A 68 -8.09 -1.52 -4.74
N GLY A 69 -7.38 -1.21 -3.68
CA GLY A 69 -6.65 -2.20 -2.92
C GLY A 69 -6.59 -1.91 -1.43
N ALA A 70 -6.18 -2.94 -0.71
CA ALA A 70 -5.85 -2.86 0.70
C ALA A 70 -4.61 -3.68 1.00
N GLY A 71 -3.89 -3.32 2.06
CA GLY A 71 -2.70 -4.04 2.50
C GLY A 71 -2.67 -4.23 4.00
N PHE A 72 -1.75 -5.07 4.43
CA PHE A 72 -1.39 -5.29 5.82
C PHE A 72 0.13 -5.28 5.92
N TYR A 73 0.69 -4.31 6.59
CA TYR A 73 2.12 -4.11 6.73
C TYR A 73 2.52 -4.14 8.20
N CYS A 74 3.63 -4.77 8.50
CA CYS A 74 4.16 -4.93 9.84
C CYS A 74 5.62 -4.50 9.89
N ASP A 75 5.95 -3.61 10.81
CA ASP A 75 7.32 -3.22 11.10
C ASP A 75 7.99 -4.29 11.98
N LEU A 76 9.16 -4.76 11.55
CA LEU A 76 9.92 -5.84 12.19
C LEU A 76 10.82 -5.37 13.33
N LYS A 77 11.18 -4.07 13.40
CA LYS A 77 12.16 -3.55 14.37
C LYS A 77 11.59 -2.67 15.46
N ALA A 78 10.37 -2.18 15.32
CA ALA A 78 9.80 -1.34 16.35
C ALA A 78 9.67 -2.16 17.63
N VAL A 79 10.22 -1.65 18.72
CA VAL A 79 9.99 -2.16 20.09
C VAL A 79 8.51 -2.37 20.37
N HIS A 80 7.69 -1.91 19.49
CA HIS A 80 6.25 -1.85 19.57
C HIS A 80 5.51 -2.21 18.27
N HIS A 81 5.98 -3.04 17.40
CA HIS A 81 5.30 -3.58 16.21
C HIS A 81 4.23 -2.63 15.62
N LEU A 82 4.66 -1.69 14.80
CA LEU A 82 3.73 -0.82 14.09
C LEU A 82 3.03 -1.65 13.01
N ILE A 83 1.72 -1.77 13.14
CA ILE A 83 0.86 -2.40 12.13
C ILE A 83 0.17 -1.30 11.37
N SER A 84 0.25 -1.35 10.04
CA SER A 84 -0.34 -0.40 9.12
C SER A 84 -1.26 -1.11 8.13
N VAL A 85 -2.45 -0.57 7.95
CA VAL A 85 -3.46 -1.08 7.01
C VAL A 85 -3.79 0.05 6.03
N PRO A 86 -3.07 0.14 4.89
CA PRO A 86 -3.40 1.08 3.85
C PRO A 86 -4.60 0.62 3.03
N PHE A 87 -5.45 1.57 2.67
CA PHE A 87 -6.50 1.48 1.67
C PHE A 87 -6.16 2.45 0.56
N PHE A 88 -6.09 1.97 -0.67
CA PHE A 88 -5.55 2.77 -1.76
C PHE A 88 -6.27 2.54 -3.09
N MET A 89 -6.17 3.53 -3.94
CA MET A 89 -6.38 3.43 -5.37
C MET A 89 -5.02 3.23 -6.04
N GLU A 90 -4.93 2.34 -7.00
CA GLU A 90 -3.74 2.11 -7.80
C GLU A 90 -4.00 2.45 -9.26
N ALA A 91 -3.09 3.22 -9.85
CA ALA A 91 -2.97 3.40 -11.28
C ALA A 91 -1.66 2.75 -11.72
N LYS A 92 -1.70 1.86 -12.71
CA LYS A 92 -0.55 1.13 -13.26
C LYS A 92 -0.49 1.34 -14.76
N TYR A 93 0.69 1.60 -15.27
CA TYR A 93 0.96 1.75 -16.70
C TYR A 93 2.06 0.79 -17.13
N SER A 94 1.72 -0.15 -18.00
CA SER A 94 2.64 -1.09 -18.63
C SER A 94 3.21 -0.46 -19.90
N LEU A 95 4.54 -0.46 -20.04
CA LEU A 95 5.24 0.26 -21.09
C LEU A 95 5.27 -0.49 -22.43
N LEU A 96 5.10 -1.82 -22.39
CA LEU A 96 5.18 -2.67 -23.58
C LEU A 96 3.95 -3.58 -23.66
N ASP A 97 3.50 -3.82 -24.89
CA ASP A 97 2.49 -4.83 -25.21
C ASP A 97 3.13 -6.22 -25.29
N SER A 98 3.50 -6.74 -24.14
CA SER A 98 4.18 -8.04 -24.04
C SER A 98 3.95 -8.65 -22.67
N SER A 99 4.01 -9.98 -22.62
CA SER A 99 3.99 -10.75 -21.37
C SER A 99 5.16 -10.42 -20.43
N LYS A 100 6.21 -9.80 -20.96
CA LYS A 100 7.35 -9.25 -20.20
C LYS A 100 7.39 -7.74 -20.44
N SER A 101 6.80 -6.97 -19.54
CA SER A 101 6.67 -5.52 -19.69
C SER A 101 7.12 -4.81 -18.42
N PRO A 102 8.04 -3.85 -18.54
CA PRO A 102 8.27 -2.89 -17.46
C PRO A 102 6.99 -2.09 -17.22
N TYR A 103 6.79 -1.68 -15.97
CA TYR A 103 5.66 -0.84 -15.62
C TYR A 103 6.03 0.18 -14.55
N ILE A 104 5.24 1.23 -14.50
CA ILE A 104 5.21 2.18 -13.40
C ILE A 104 3.83 2.12 -12.75
N SER A 105 3.75 2.31 -11.44
CA SER A 105 2.46 2.48 -10.78
C SER A 105 2.52 3.51 -9.67
N LEU A 106 1.36 4.04 -9.35
CA LEU A 106 1.14 4.98 -8.27
C LEU A 106 -0.04 4.50 -7.43
N ARG A 107 0.17 4.39 -6.12
CA ARG A 107 -0.89 4.20 -5.14
C ARG A 107 -1.10 5.46 -4.35
N THR A 108 -2.34 5.80 -4.10
CA THR A 108 -2.72 6.92 -3.24
C THR A 108 -3.96 6.55 -2.44
N GLY A 109 -4.03 7.03 -1.20
CA GLY A 109 -5.13 6.70 -0.31
C GLY A 109 -4.86 7.12 1.12
N PHE A 110 -5.26 6.29 2.06
CA PHE A 110 -5.03 6.50 3.48
C PHE A 110 -4.56 5.22 4.16
N SER A 111 -3.84 5.37 5.25
CA SER A 111 -3.33 4.28 6.06
C SER A 111 -3.79 4.43 7.50
N VAL A 112 -4.31 3.34 8.06
CA VAL A 112 -4.70 3.25 9.47
C VAL A 112 -3.65 2.45 10.20
N THR A 113 -3.19 2.95 11.35
CA THR A 113 -2.19 2.26 12.16
C THR A 113 -2.72 1.94 13.55
N ASN A 114 -2.05 1.02 14.23
CA ASN A 114 -2.40 0.66 15.60
C ASN A 114 -1.92 1.68 16.66
N ARG A 115 -1.13 2.68 16.28
CA ARG A 115 -0.47 3.63 17.19
C ARG A 115 -0.56 5.08 16.80
N LEU A 116 -0.69 5.34 15.52
CA LEU A 116 -0.83 6.68 14.96
C LEU A 116 -2.25 6.81 14.42
N ASP A 117 -2.69 8.03 14.25
CA ASP A 117 -3.96 8.31 13.60
C ASP A 117 -3.95 7.91 12.12
N THR A 118 -5.10 8.02 11.49
CA THR A 118 -5.22 7.79 10.06
C THR A 118 -4.41 8.83 9.30
N GLY A 119 -3.52 8.36 8.42
CA GLY A 119 -2.64 9.22 7.64
C GLY A 119 -2.87 9.09 6.14
N ALA A 120 -2.42 10.09 5.38
CA ALA A 120 -2.39 10.00 3.93
C ALA A 120 -1.29 9.03 3.48
N TYR A 121 -1.57 8.25 2.42
CA TYR A 121 -0.68 7.25 1.85
C TYR A 121 -0.43 7.55 0.38
N ILE A 122 0.84 7.66 -0.01
CA ILE A 122 1.28 7.80 -1.41
C ILE A 122 2.43 6.83 -1.63
N SER A 123 2.37 6.08 -2.74
CA SER A 123 3.36 5.04 -2.99
C SER A 123 3.59 4.80 -4.50
N PRO A 124 4.57 5.49 -5.10
CA PRO A 124 5.04 5.17 -6.43
C PRO A 124 5.84 3.86 -6.44
N SER A 125 5.75 3.13 -7.55
CA SER A 125 6.54 1.93 -7.79
C SER A 125 6.94 1.77 -9.24
N ILE A 126 8.02 1.03 -9.46
CA ILE A 126 8.49 0.55 -10.75
C ILE A 126 8.63 -0.96 -10.68
N GLY A 127 8.37 -1.64 -11.76
CA GLY A 127 8.46 -3.10 -11.76
C GLY A 127 8.53 -3.70 -13.16
N LEU A 128 8.62 -5.01 -13.17
CA LEU A 128 8.64 -5.83 -14.37
C LEU A 128 7.57 -6.90 -14.27
N ASN A 129 6.61 -6.89 -15.17
CA ASN A 129 5.68 -8.00 -15.35
C ASN A 129 6.41 -9.15 -16.07
N ILE A 130 6.22 -10.39 -15.60
CA ILE A 130 6.74 -11.61 -16.19
C ILE A 130 5.59 -12.61 -16.17
N ASN A 131 4.81 -12.65 -17.24
CA ASN A 131 3.57 -13.43 -17.33
C ASN A 131 2.59 -13.10 -16.18
N ARG A 132 2.34 -14.07 -15.29
CA ARG A 132 1.49 -13.91 -14.12
C ARG A 132 2.21 -13.32 -12.90
N PHE A 133 3.52 -13.19 -12.94
CA PHE A 133 4.30 -12.63 -11.85
C PHE A 133 4.76 -11.23 -12.17
N SER A 134 4.95 -10.44 -11.13
CA SER A 134 5.64 -9.16 -11.23
C SER A 134 6.68 -9.07 -10.14
N LEU A 135 7.82 -8.46 -10.49
CA LEU A 135 8.82 -7.99 -9.54
C LEU A 135 8.71 -6.47 -9.47
N PHE A 136 8.78 -5.91 -8.28
CA PHE A 136 8.68 -4.46 -8.14
C PHE A 136 9.58 -3.91 -7.03
N MET A 137 9.90 -2.64 -7.19
CA MET A 137 10.46 -1.79 -6.15
C MET A 137 9.48 -0.63 -5.91
N ARG A 138 9.20 -0.34 -4.66
CA ARG A 138 8.20 0.61 -4.22
C ARG A 138 8.78 1.54 -3.17
N TYR A 139 8.52 2.83 -3.34
CA TYR A 139 8.73 3.83 -2.30
C TYR A 139 7.39 4.19 -1.68
N GLY A 140 7.27 4.07 -0.38
CA GLY A 140 6.08 4.44 0.38
C GLY A 140 6.30 5.69 1.21
N MET A 141 5.31 6.56 1.25
CA MET A 141 5.27 7.73 2.12
C MET A 141 3.91 7.77 2.81
N ASN A 142 3.94 7.73 4.13
CA ASN A 142 2.77 7.92 4.98
C ASN A 142 2.92 9.23 5.74
N MET A 143 1.85 10.02 5.80
CA MET A 143 1.79 11.30 6.48
C MET A 143 0.73 11.21 7.58
N TYR A 144 1.17 11.17 8.83
CA TYR A 144 0.28 11.06 9.99
C TYR A 144 0.21 12.39 10.73
N PRO A 145 -0.99 12.96 10.96
CA PRO A 145 -1.15 14.06 11.88
C PRO A 145 -0.82 13.56 13.30
N THR A 146 -0.14 14.37 14.06
CA THR A 146 0.23 14.06 15.45
C THR A 146 0.07 15.32 16.27
N ASP A 147 -0.65 15.22 17.37
CA ASP A 147 -0.72 16.27 18.38
C ASP A 147 0.51 16.18 19.27
N VAL A 148 1.40 17.16 19.14
CA VAL A 148 2.57 17.28 20.01
C VAL A 148 2.22 18.23 21.17
N GLN A 149 2.13 17.71 22.38
CA GLN A 149 2.02 18.50 23.59
C GLN A 149 3.42 18.97 24.00
N LEU A 150 3.69 20.25 23.80
CA LEU A 150 4.90 20.89 24.26
C LEU A 150 4.64 21.53 25.63
N TYR A 151 5.26 20.97 26.66
CA TYR A 151 5.30 21.56 27.99
C TYR A 151 6.44 22.58 28.04
N LEU A 152 6.10 23.85 27.93
CA LEU A 152 7.08 24.93 28.10
C LEU A 152 7.05 25.40 29.56
N PRO A 153 8.21 25.49 30.25
CA PRO A 153 8.27 26.07 31.57
C PRO A 153 7.90 27.56 31.49
N SER A 154 6.80 27.94 32.09
CA SER A 154 6.45 29.34 32.24
C SER A 154 7.07 29.93 33.50
N VAL A 155 7.29 31.25 33.52
CA VAL A 155 7.96 31.98 34.60
C VAL A 155 7.10 32.05 35.85
N GLU A 156 5.85 31.59 35.83
CA GLU A 156 4.85 31.66 36.89
C GLU A 156 4.21 30.31 37.21
N ASP A 157 4.97 29.27 37.47
CA ASP A 157 4.52 27.93 37.94
C ASP A 157 3.35 27.27 37.15
N ASP A 158 2.79 27.89 36.15
CA ASP A 158 1.78 27.31 35.28
C ASP A 158 2.44 26.78 33.99
N LEU A 159 2.29 25.47 33.74
CA LEU A 159 2.72 24.82 32.52
C LEU A 159 1.82 25.29 31.37
N LEU A 160 2.37 26.05 30.43
CA LEU A 160 1.70 26.39 29.19
C LEU A 160 1.64 25.15 28.30
N GLU A 161 0.46 24.57 28.19
CA GLU A 161 0.18 23.49 27.25
C GLU A 161 -0.04 24.07 25.86
N VAL A 162 0.98 23.99 25.00
CA VAL A 162 0.87 24.39 23.60
C VAL A 162 0.61 23.16 22.77
N ASN A 163 -0.61 23.02 22.30
CA ASN A 163 -0.99 21.97 21.36
C ASN A 163 -0.57 22.40 19.93
N THR A 164 0.54 21.86 19.46
CA THR A 164 1.06 22.15 18.13
C THR A 164 0.82 20.94 17.24
N GLY A 165 -0.09 21.04 16.27
CA GLY A 165 -0.28 20.03 15.26
C GLY A 165 1.02 19.79 14.47
N ALA A 166 1.58 18.61 14.55
CA ALA A 166 2.75 18.19 13.78
C ALA A 166 2.34 17.11 12.77
N VAL A 167 3.11 16.97 11.71
CA VAL A 167 2.93 15.88 10.73
C VAL A 167 4.16 14.99 10.76
N VAL A 168 3.96 13.72 11.05
CA VAL A 168 5.01 12.71 11.00
C VAL A 168 5.03 12.05 9.63
N PHE A 169 6.19 12.08 8.98
CA PHE A 169 6.44 11.41 7.71
C PHE A 169 7.14 10.08 7.96
N VAL A 170 6.55 9.00 7.47
CA VAL A 170 7.15 7.67 7.52
C VAL A 170 7.47 7.24 6.08
N HIS A 171 8.74 7.00 5.81
CA HIS A 171 9.25 6.63 4.49
C HIS A 171 9.65 5.16 4.48
N THR A 172 9.27 4.45 3.43
CA THR A 172 9.62 3.05 3.22
C THR A 172 10.19 2.84 1.82
N LEU A 173 11.18 1.98 1.70
CA LEU A 173 11.66 1.47 0.42
C LEU A 173 11.55 -0.05 0.43
N SER A 174 10.72 -0.59 -0.43
CA SER A 174 10.35 -2.00 -0.44
C SER A 174 10.62 -2.63 -1.80
N VAL A 175 10.94 -3.92 -1.78
CA VAL A 175 10.94 -4.79 -2.95
C VAL A 175 9.93 -5.89 -2.75
N GLY A 176 9.31 -6.38 -3.81
CA GLY A 176 8.28 -7.38 -3.68
C GLY A 176 8.01 -8.15 -4.96
N VAL A 177 7.17 -9.16 -4.78
CA VAL A 177 6.63 -9.99 -5.85
C VAL A 177 5.12 -9.90 -5.84
N ALA A 178 4.53 -9.97 -7.02
CA ALA A 178 3.08 -10.02 -7.17
C ALA A 178 2.66 -11.19 -8.05
N LEU A 179 1.51 -11.77 -7.74
CA LEU A 179 0.78 -12.69 -8.60
C LEU A 179 -0.39 -11.94 -9.21
N ASN A 180 -0.41 -11.82 -10.54
CA ASN A 180 -1.46 -11.15 -11.31
C ASN A 180 -2.46 -12.19 -11.85
N PHE A 181 -3.74 -11.81 -11.89
CA PHE A 181 -4.85 -12.66 -12.37
C PHE A 181 -5.98 -11.84 -12.98
#